data_225bfac461c15c1e98dd2389cea4f7bd
#
_entry.id   225bfac461c15c1e98dd2389cea4f7bd
#
_cell.length_a   1.000
_cell.length_b   1.000
_cell.length_c   1.000
_cell.angle_alpha   90.00
_cell.angle_beta   90.00
_cell.angle_gamma   90.00
#
_symmetry.space_group_name_H-M   'P 1'
#
loop_
_entity.id
_entity.type
_entity.pdbx_description
1 polymer ?
#
loop_
_entity_poly.entity_id
_entity_poly.type
_entity_poly.pdbx_seq_one_letter_code
_entity_poly.pdbx_strand_id
1 'polypeptide(L)'
;MNILFLNQEKPVMGTVTVQDLHHVKIKGASQNLSGFHLVTDDGQAYGKYEAYTTLYRTIEDGYILLDDGSVYVEPDPEPEPEPYVPTLEEIQEAKVNEMNAAQQAVIAEGVDVVLTDGSTEHFTLTERDQTSLVGLQGQVAAGEQNIPWHTSDEEEHCKFYSNADMAKITATAMEYVTWHVTYFRDLRIYIRALTEIEEVEKVTYGMTIPEEYQSEPLKTMVAAQNV
;
A
#
# COMPACT_ATOMS: atom_id res chain seq x y z
N MET A 1 -6.94 48.75 -12.67
CA MET A 1 -7.55 49.59 -13.72
C MET A 1 -8.66 50.41 -13.08
N ASN A 2 -9.02 51.56 -13.71
CA ASN A 2 -10.10 52.41 -13.21
C ASN A 2 -11.42 51.96 -13.80
N ILE A 3 -12.39 51.70 -12.91
CA ILE A 3 -13.75 51.26 -13.25
C ILE A 3 -14.70 52.39 -12.89
N LEU A 4 -15.38 52.97 -13.89
CA LEU A 4 -16.40 54.01 -13.68
C LEU A 4 -17.78 53.38 -13.83
N PHE A 5 -18.45 53.16 -12.71
CA PHE A 5 -19.84 52.67 -12.73
C PHE A 5 -20.79 53.76 -13.19
N LEU A 6 -21.80 53.43 -13.98
CA LEU A 6 -22.73 54.39 -14.59
C LEU A 6 -23.54 55.22 -13.59
N ASN A 7 -23.64 54.77 -12.35
CA ASN A 7 -24.29 55.45 -11.24
C ASN A 7 -23.33 56.22 -10.33
N GLN A 8 -22.04 56.37 -10.74
CA GLN A 8 -20.99 57.05 -9.96
C GLN A 8 -20.32 58.13 -10.78
N GLU A 9 -19.88 59.18 -10.13
CA GLU A 9 -19.16 60.30 -10.74
C GLU A 9 -17.62 60.09 -10.77
N LYS A 10 -17.11 59.19 -9.91
CA LYS A 10 -15.69 58.95 -9.77
C LYS A 10 -15.36 57.47 -10.01
N PRO A 11 -14.27 57.20 -10.72
CA PRO A 11 -13.83 55.84 -10.92
C PRO A 11 -13.31 55.20 -9.60
N VAL A 12 -13.45 53.90 -9.49
CA VAL A 12 -12.89 53.07 -8.43
C VAL A 12 -11.77 52.18 -8.98
N MET A 13 -10.80 51.88 -8.15
CA MET A 13 -9.72 50.94 -8.52
C MET A 13 -10.23 49.50 -8.41
N GLY A 14 -9.94 48.70 -9.42
CA GLY A 14 -10.28 47.29 -9.40
C GLY A 14 -9.67 46.55 -10.59
N THR A 15 -9.95 45.26 -10.65
CA THR A 15 -9.57 44.40 -11.78
C THR A 15 -10.82 43.84 -12.43
N VAL A 16 -10.89 43.98 -13.76
CA VAL A 16 -11.97 43.38 -14.57
C VAL A 16 -11.38 42.32 -15.47
N THR A 17 -11.97 41.15 -15.44
CA THR A 17 -11.60 40.00 -16.27
C THR A 17 -12.83 39.51 -17.01
N VAL A 18 -12.80 39.52 -18.32
CA VAL A 18 -13.84 38.88 -19.15
C VAL A 18 -13.62 37.37 -19.07
N GLN A 19 -14.62 36.66 -18.61
CA GLN A 19 -14.57 35.21 -18.48
C GLN A 19 -15.03 34.52 -19.75
N ASP A 20 -16.11 35.02 -20.31
CA ASP A 20 -16.67 34.58 -21.58
C ASP A 20 -17.50 35.71 -22.20
N LEU A 21 -18.36 35.40 -23.18
CA LEU A 21 -19.15 36.40 -23.93
C LEU A 21 -20.12 37.17 -23.03
N HIS A 22 -20.64 36.52 -21.96
CA HIS A 22 -21.71 37.07 -21.11
C HIS A 22 -21.28 37.34 -19.67
N HIS A 23 -20.08 36.93 -19.25
CA HIS A 23 -19.63 37.04 -17.86
C HIS A 23 -18.37 37.88 -17.70
N VAL A 24 -18.45 38.87 -16.82
CA VAL A 24 -17.29 39.66 -16.40
C VAL A 24 -17.12 39.56 -14.88
N LYS A 25 -15.87 39.30 -14.48
CA LYS A 25 -15.46 39.22 -13.07
C LYS A 25 -14.82 40.51 -12.65
N ILE A 26 -15.31 41.08 -11.55
CA ILE A 26 -14.78 42.31 -10.94
C ILE A 26 -14.21 41.98 -9.57
N LYS A 27 -12.96 42.38 -9.32
CA LYS A 27 -12.28 42.25 -8.02
C LYS A 27 -11.78 43.60 -7.53
N GLY A 28 -11.69 43.78 -6.20
CA GLY A 28 -11.15 44.96 -5.56
C GLY A 28 -12.04 46.20 -5.61
N ALA A 29 -13.28 46.09 -6.12
CA ALA A 29 -14.31 47.09 -6.05
C ALA A 29 -15.56 46.56 -5.34
N SER A 30 -16.25 47.44 -4.60
CA SER A 30 -17.54 47.10 -3.99
C SER A 30 -18.56 46.74 -5.06
N GLN A 31 -19.46 45.80 -4.74
CA GLN A 31 -20.48 45.33 -5.66
C GLN A 31 -21.34 46.49 -6.15
N ASN A 32 -21.47 46.59 -7.48
CA ASN A 32 -22.30 47.60 -8.15
C ASN A 32 -22.90 46.98 -9.41
N LEU A 33 -24.20 47.16 -9.61
CA LEU A 33 -25.01 46.53 -10.66
C LEU A 33 -25.49 47.54 -11.74
N SER A 34 -24.82 48.70 -11.87
CA SER A 34 -25.28 49.74 -12.79
C SER A 34 -24.67 49.68 -14.20
N GLY A 35 -23.88 48.63 -14.48
CA GLY A 35 -23.01 48.66 -15.65
C GLY A 35 -21.81 49.60 -15.43
N PHE A 36 -20.78 49.53 -16.28
CA PHE A 36 -19.56 50.30 -16.07
C PHE A 36 -18.77 50.52 -17.34
N HIS A 37 -17.88 51.50 -17.29
CA HIS A 37 -16.81 51.73 -18.26
C HIS A 37 -15.44 51.48 -17.63
N LEU A 38 -14.49 51.01 -18.41
CA LEU A 38 -13.08 51.07 -18.07
C LEU A 38 -12.53 52.40 -18.58
N VAL A 39 -11.91 53.15 -17.69
CA VAL A 39 -11.43 54.49 -18.02
C VAL A 39 -9.94 54.64 -17.74
N THR A 40 -9.29 55.50 -18.51
CA THR A 40 -7.90 55.93 -18.29
C THR A 40 -7.83 56.90 -17.11
N ASP A 41 -6.64 57.29 -16.66
CA ASP A 41 -6.45 58.23 -15.55
C ASP A 41 -6.97 59.65 -15.88
N ASP A 42 -7.05 60.01 -17.16
CA ASP A 42 -7.64 61.27 -17.68
C ASP A 42 -9.15 61.10 -17.93
N GLY A 43 -9.76 59.99 -17.61
CA GLY A 43 -11.21 59.78 -17.68
C GLY A 43 -11.76 59.34 -19.03
N GLN A 44 -10.91 59.02 -20.03
CA GLN A 44 -11.37 58.47 -21.30
C GLN A 44 -11.78 57.02 -21.21
N ALA A 45 -12.97 56.70 -21.69
CA ALA A 45 -13.45 55.31 -21.72
C ALA A 45 -12.79 54.52 -22.87
N TYR A 46 -12.22 53.37 -22.55
CA TYR A 46 -11.64 52.42 -23.50
C TYR A 46 -12.30 51.04 -23.51
N GLY A 47 -13.17 50.76 -22.53
CA GLY A 47 -14.00 49.55 -22.47
C GLY A 47 -15.40 49.89 -21.95
N LYS A 48 -16.45 49.35 -22.59
CA LYS A 48 -17.83 49.62 -22.22
C LYS A 48 -18.54 48.34 -21.89
N TYR A 49 -19.10 48.24 -20.67
CA TYR A 49 -19.79 47.11 -20.10
C TYR A 49 -21.15 47.56 -19.51
N GLU A 50 -21.91 48.32 -20.33
CA GLU A 50 -23.15 48.98 -19.89
C GLU A 50 -24.29 47.97 -19.61
N ALA A 51 -24.30 46.83 -20.33
CA ALA A 51 -25.31 45.80 -20.18
C ALA A 51 -25.05 44.84 -18.99
N TYR A 52 -23.88 44.85 -18.40
CA TYR A 52 -23.50 43.97 -17.29
C TYR A 52 -24.08 44.47 -15.97
N THR A 53 -25.37 44.30 -15.80
CA THR A 53 -26.15 44.84 -14.68
C THR A 53 -26.73 43.78 -13.76
N THR A 54 -26.58 42.49 -14.09
CA THR A 54 -27.11 41.39 -13.29
C THR A 54 -26.01 40.71 -12.54
N LEU A 55 -26.20 40.46 -11.23
CA LEU A 55 -25.28 39.69 -10.41
C LEU A 55 -25.44 38.19 -10.72
N TYR A 56 -24.37 37.58 -11.22
CA TYR A 56 -24.31 36.12 -11.40
C TYR A 56 -23.99 35.43 -10.08
N ARG A 57 -22.88 35.80 -9.44
CA ARG A 57 -22.55 35.34 -8.08
C ARG A 57 -21.50 36.24 -7.42
N THR A 58 -21.49 36.22 -6.08
CA THR A 58 -20.39 36.80 -5.29
C THR A 58 -19.25 35.76 -5.13
N ILE A 59 -18.02 36.25 -5.13
CA ILE A 59 -16.81 35.47 -4.90
C ILE A 59 -15.99 36.09 -3.77
N GLU A 60 -14.98 35.40 -3.24
CA GLU A 60 -14.23 35.84 -2.06
C GLU A 60 -13.70 37.28 -2.13
N ASP A 61 -13.16 37.73 -3.28
CA ASP A 61 -12.57 39.07 -3.46
C ASP A 61 -13.36 39.97 -4.45
N GLY A 62 -14.63 39.66 -4.71
CA GLY A 62 -15.36 40.42 -5.71
C GLY A 62 -16.69 39.76 -6.14
N TYR A 63 -17.04 39.92 -7.39
CA TYR A 63 -18.31 39.45 -7.93
C TYR A 63 -18.23 39.25 -9.44
N ILE A 64 -19.19 38.52 -10.00
CA ILE A 64 -19.34 38.29 -11.42
C ILE A 64 -20.66 38.90 -11.87
N LEU A 65 -20.59 39.74 -12.88
CA LEU A 65 -21.75 40.32 -13.56
C LEU A 65 -21.99 39.65 -14.89
N LEU A 66 -23.24 39.68 -15.33
CA LEU A 66 -23.66 39.19 -16.63
C LEU A 66 -24.62 40.19 -17.32
N ASP A 67 -24.76 40.04 -18.64
CA ASP A 67 -25.54 40.88 -19.52
C ASP A 67 -26.79 40.18 -20.13
N ASP A 68 -26.91 38.87 -19.97
CA ASP A 68 -27.96 38.06 -20.59
C ASP A 68 -29.12 37.65 -19.63
N GLY A 69 -29.02 38.04 -18.36
CA GLY A 69 -30.05 37.73 -17.34
C GLY A 69 -30.09 36.29 -16.87
N SER A 70 -29.10 35.48 -17.20
CA SER A 70 -28.98 34.10 -16.67
C SER A 70 -28.79 34.12 -15.14
N VAL A 71 -29.20 33.07 -14.48
CA VAL A 71 -29.11 32.92 -13.03
C VAL A 71 -28.11 31.83 -12.68
N TYR A 72 -27.22 32.11 -11.71
CA TYR A 72 -26.32 31.10 -11.20
C TYR A 72 -27.13 29.97 -10.53
N VAL A 73 -26.93 28.75 -11.01
CA VAL A 73 -27.40 27.53 -10.37
C VAL A 73 -26.18 26.83 -9.78
N GLU A 74 -26.17 26.66 -8.45
CA GLU A 74 -25.14 25.90 -7.79
C GLU A 74 -25.19 24.46 -8.30
N PRO A 75 -24.05 23.90 -8.78
CA PRO A 75 -24.05 22.53 -9.22
C PRO A 75 -24.41 21.60 -8.05
N ASP A 76 -25.19 20.56 -8.32
CA ASP A 76 -25.46 19.53 -7.34
C ASP A 76 -24.13 18.99 -6.80
N PRO A 77 -24.01 18.73 -5.47
CA PRO A 77 -22.83 18.12 -4.90
C PRO A 77 -22.56 16.79 -5.60
N GLU A 78 -21.30 16.57 -6.02
CA GLU A 78 -20.91 15.27 -6.56
C GLU A 78 -21.27 14.19 -5.52
N PRO A 79 -21.90 13.07 -5.95
CA PRO A 79 -22.21 11.98 -5.03
C PRO A 79 -20.90 11.48 -4.38
N GLU A 80 -20.94 11.28 -3.07
CA GLU A 80 -19.82 10.69 -2.37
C GLU A 80 -19.46 9.34 -3.02
N PRO A 81 -18.16 9.06 -3.28
CA PRO A 81 -17.76 7.79 -3.85
C PRO A 81 -18.22 6.65 -2.94
N GLU A 82 -18.82 5.64 -3.52
CA GLU A 82 -19.21 4.45 -2.78
C GLU A 82 -17.99 3.84 -2.06
N PRO A 83 -18.15 3.34 -0.82
CA PRO A 83 -17.07 2.65 -0.11
C PRO A 83 -16.54 1.50 -0.96
N TYR A 84 -15.22 1.45 -1.11
CA TYR A 84 -14.56 0.35 -1.80
C TYR A 84 -14.82 -0.97 -1.06
N VAL A 85 -15.36 -1.97 -1.78
CA VAL A 85 -15.55 -3.33 -1.29
C VAL A 85 -14.55 -4.25 -2.02
N PRO A 86 -13.60 -4.86 -1.29
CA PRO A 86 -12.63 -5.76 -1.92
C PRO A 86 -13.31 -6.94 -2.61
N THR A 87 -12.77 -7.36 -3.73
CA THR A 87 -13.19 -8.57 -4.42
C THR A 87 -12.66 -9.83 -3.72
N LEU A 88 -13.26 -10.99 -3.99
CA LEU A 88 -12.76 -12.27 -3.47
C LEU A 88 -11.29 -12.50 -3.84
N GLU A 89 -10.88 -12.18 -5.07
CA GLU A 89 -9.50 -12.34 -5.54
C GLU A 89 -8.51 -11.48 -4.75
N GLU A 90 -8.89 -10.24 -4.44
CA GLU A 90 -8.05 -9.35 -3.62
C GLU A 90 -7.92 -9.84 -2.18
N ILE A 91 -8.99 -10.39 -1.60
CA ILE A 91 -8.97 -10.98 -0.26
C ILE A 91 -8.13 -12.25 -0.24
N GLN A 92 -8.24 -13.11 -1.26
CA GLN A 92 -7.40 -14.30 -1.40
C GLN A 92 -5.92 -13.93 -1.51
N GLU A 93 -5.55 -12.93 -2.34
CA GLU A 93 -4.16 -12.52 -2.49
C GLU A 93 -3.61 -11.86 -1.22
N ALA A 94 -4.42 -11.06 -0.53
CA ALA A 94 -4.06 -10.52 0.79
C ALA A 94 -3.80 -11.63 1.81
N LYS A 95 -4.64 -12.67 1.84
CA LYS A 95 -4.48 -13.83 2.73
C LYS A 95 -3.24 -14.65 2.36
N VAL A 96 -2.95 -14.86 1.08
CA VAL A 96 -1.72 -15.51 0.62
C VAL A 96 -0.48 -14.75 1.10
N ASN A 97 -0.50 -13.43 1.02
CA ASN A 97 0.60 -12.59 1.49
C ASN A 97 0.77 -12.66 3.01
N GLU A 98 -0.34 -12.69 3.78
CA GLU A 98 -0.34 -12.90 5.24
C GLU A 98 0.30 -14.26 5.60
N MET A 99 -0.10 -15.33 4.94
CA MET A 99 0.43 -16.67 5.18
C MET A 99 1.89 -16.81 4.74
N ASN A 100 2.30 -16.10 3.69
CA ASN A 100 3.70 -16.04 3.27
C ASN A 100 4.58 -15.35 4.35
N ALA A 101 4.10 -14.24 4.89
CA ALA A 101 4.81 -13.56 5.98
C ALA A 101 4.91 -14.45 7.23
N ALA A 102 3.84 -15.19 7.57
CA ALA A 102 3.85 -16.14 8.67
C ALA A 102 4.85 -17.29 8.42
N GLN A 103 4.91 -17.83 7.22
CA GLN A 103 5.90 -18.84 6.83
C GLN A 103 7.32 -18.33 7.04
N GLN A 104 7.62 -17.14 6.50
CA GLN A 104 8.96 -16.55 6.61
C GLN A 104 9.36 -16.31 8.07
N ALA A 105 8.41 -15.85 8.90
CA ALA A 105 8.66 -15.62 10.32
C ALA A 105 8.98 -16.94 11.05
N VAL A 106 8.18 -17.99 10.83
CA VAL A 106 8.39 -19.29 11.46
C VAL A 106 9.72 -19.92 11.02
N ILE A 107 10.07 -19.83 9.75
CA ILE A 107 11.36 -20.32 9.27
C ILE A 107 12.51 -19.53 9.90
N ALA A 108 12.42 -18.20 9.93
CA ALA A 108 13.48 -17.33 10.47
C ALA A 108 13.69 -17.55 11.99
N GLU A 109 12.62 -17.83 12.73
CA GLU A 109 12.71 -18.20 14.15
C GLU A 109 13.67 -19.37 14.36
N GLY A 110 13.62 -20.37 13.48
CA GLY A 110 14.61 -21.45 13.45
C GLY A 110 14.14 -22.77 14.01
N VAL A 111 15.11 -23.64 14.38
CA VAL A 111 14.84 -25.04 14.76
C VAL A 111 15.80 -25.52 15.84
N ASP A 112 15.30 -26.37 16.72
CA ASP A 112 16.09 -27.08 17.71
C ASP A 112 16.77 -28.31 17.07
N VAL A 113 18.06 -28.50 17.36
CA VAL A 113 18.84 -29.63 16.87
C VAL A 113 19.46 -30.37 18.04
N VAL A 114 19.23 -31.69 18.10
CA VAL A 114 19.90 -32.56 19.08
C VAL A 114 21.26 -32.98 18.55
N LEU A 115 22.33 -32.51 19.20
CA LEU A 115 23.70 -32.80 18.85
C LEU A 115 24.13 -34.22 19.20
N THR A 116 25.34 -34.60 18.82
CA THR A 116 25.86 -35.97 19.03
C THR A 116 26.12 -36.31 20.50
N ASP A 117 26.35 -35.32 21.33
CA ASP A 117 26.52 -35.43 22.78
C ASP A 117 25.20 -35.51 23.57
N GLY A 118 24.06 -35.32 22.85
CA GLY A 118 22.72 -35.34 23.43
C GLY A 118 22.23 -33.96 23.89
N SER A 119 23.03 -32.90 23.80
CA SER A 119 22.57 -31.53 24.02
C SER A 119 21.66 -31.05 22.90
N THR A 120 20.77 -30.11 23.21
CA THR A 120 19.90 -29.45 22.22
C THR A 120 20.31 -28.01 22.12
N GLU A 121 20.57 -27.56 20.91
CA GLU A 121 20.84 -26.15 20.59
C GLU A 121 19.85 -25.64 19.55
N HIS A 122 19.49 -24.34 19.66
CA HIS A 122 18.57 -23.68 18.75
C HIS A 122 19.35 -22.87 17.71
N PHE A 123 18.93 -22.98 16.44
CA PHE A 123 19.58 -22.30 15.32
C PHE A 123 18.57 -21.47 14.54
N THR A 124 18.81 -20.17 14.40
CA THR A 124 18.03 -19.32 13.51
C THR A 124 18.20 -19.72 12.05
N LEU A 125 17.14 -19.50 11.25
CA LEU A 125 17.14 -19.83 9.83
C LEU A 125 16.71 -18.61 9.00
N THR A 126 17.34 -17.47 9.27
CA THR A 126 17.18 -16.30 8.38
C THR A 126 17.64 -16.64 6.97
N GLU A 127 17.28 -15.87 5.95
CA GLU A 127 17.74 -16.10 4.57
C GLU A 127 19.27 -16.17 4.46
N ARG A 128 19.97 -15.40 5.29
CA ARG A 128 21.43 -15.41 5.35
C ARG A 128 21.94 -16.72 5.95
N ASP A 129 21.32 -17.18 7.04
CA ASP A 129 21.70 -18.44 7.69
C ASP A 129 21.48 -19.63 6.76
N GLN A 130 20.31 -19.68 6.10
CA GLN A 130 20.00 -20.72 5.10
C GLN A 130 21.06 -20.76 3.99
N THR A 131 21.43 -19.61 3.45
CA THR A 131 22.46 -19.50 2.40
C THR A 131 23.82 -20.00 2.91
N SER A 132 24.21 -19.63 4.13
CA SER A 132 25.45 -20.03 4.76
C SER A 132 25.49 -21.53 5.04
N LEU A 133 24.40 -22.10 5.60
CA LEU A 133 24.28 -23.53 5.89
C LEU A 133 24.39 -24.39 4.63
N VAL A 134 23.85 -23.94 3.48
CA VAL A 134 24.05 -24.61 2.18
C VAL A 134 25.54 -24.64 1.83
N GLY A 135 26.27 -23.55 2.07
CA GLY A 135 27.74 -23.53 1.88
C GLY A 135 28.48 -24.51 2.79
N LEU A 136 28.05 -24.63 4.05
CA LEU A 136 28.64 -25.53 5.03
C LEU A 136 28.43 -27.01 4.70
N GLN A 137 27.36 -27.38 3.99
CA GLN A 137 27.18 -28.75 3.49
C GLN A 137 28.37 -29.23 2.62
N GLY A 138 29.00 -28.32 1.88
CA GLY A 138 30.20 -28.60 1.11
C GLY A 138 31.39 -28.99 2.01
N GLN A 139 31.57 -28.30 3.14
CA GLN A 139 32.60 -28.63 4.13
C GLN A 139 32.32 -29.95 4.82
N VAL A 140 31.06 -30.20 5.19
CA VAL A 140 30.63 -31.49 5.74
C VAL A 140 30.94 -32.64 4.78
N ALA A 141 30.59 -32.50 3.50
CA ALA A 141 30.86 -33.49 2.47
C ALA A 141 32.34 -33.72 2.23
N ALA A 142 33.22 -32.69 2.41
CA ALA A 142 34.63 -32.80 2.35
C ALA A 142 35.25 -33.47 3.60
N GLY A 143 34.47 -33.75 4.63
CA GLY A 143 34.93 -34.37 5.89
C GLY A 143 35.68 -33.39 6.80
N GLU A 144 35.50 -32.08 6.63
CA GLU A 144 36.14 -31.07 7.48
C GLU A 144 35.68 -31.21 8.94
N GLN A 145 36.61 -30.92 9.85
CA GLN A 145 36.35 -30.91 11.30
C GLN A 145 36.44 -29.48 11.83
N ASN A 146 35.85 -29.22 12.98
CA ASN A 146 35.89 -27.92 13.63
C ASN A 146 35.28 -26.80 12.74
N ILE A 147 34.07 -27.04 12.24
CA ILE A 147 33.34 -26.12 11.37
C ILE A 147 32.73 -25.03 12.26
N PRO A 148 33.06 -23.74 12.06
CA PRO A 148 32.53 -22.66 12.90
C PRO A 148 31.11 -22.31 12.54
N TRP A 149 30.22 -22.26 13.56
CA TRP A 149 28.85 -21.80 13.42
C TRP A 149 28.36 -21.16 14.73
N HIS A 150 27.20 -20.49 14.70
CA HIS A 150 26.57 -19.85 15.85
C HIS A 150 25.20 -20.43 16.13
N THR A 151 24.76 -20.34 17.38
CA THR A 151 23.39 -20.60 17.81
C THR A 151 22.51 -19.37 17.57
N SER A 152 21.24 -19.43 17.92
CA SER A 152 20.31 -18.29 17.96
C SER A 152 20.64 -17.28 19.08
N ASP A 153 21.47 -17.64 20.05
CA ASP A 153 21.88 -16.75 21.13
C ASP A 153 22.90 -15.73 20.61
N GLU A 154 22.43 -14.48 20.46
CA GLU A 154 23.26 -13.38 19.97
C GLU A 154 24.37 -12.97 20.94
N GLU A 155 24.30 -13.37 22.22
CA GLU A 155 25.35 -13.13 23.22
C GLU A 155 26.46 -14.18 23.16
N GLU A 156 26.21 -15.35 22.52
CA GLU A 156 27.20 -16.41 22.35
C GLU A 156 28.10 -16.16 21.13
N HIS A 157 29.39 -16.45 21.30
CA HIS A 157 30.34 -16.48 20.20
C HIS A 157 30.10 -17.70 19.30
N CYS A 158 30.59 -17.63 18.04
CA CYS A 158 30.65 -18.83 17.20
C CYS A 158 31.42 -19.94 17.88
N LYS A 159 30.87 -21.15 17.77
CA LYS A 159 31.48 -22.39 18.29
C LYS A 159 32.01 -23.23 17.15
N PHE A 160 32.91 -24.15 17.45
CA PHE A 160 33.32 -25.19 16.51
C PHE A 160 32.46 -26.42 16.69
N TYR A 161 31.83 -26.86 15.61
CA TYR A 161 31.06 -28.10 15.59
C TYR A 161 31.85 -29.20 14.90
N SER A 162 31.66 -30.44 15.35
CA SER A 162 32.18 -31.62 14.67
C SER A 162 31.53 -31.78 13.28
N ASN A 163 32.15 -32.50 12.37
CA ASN A 163 31.53 -32.84 11.09
C ASN A 163 30.14 -33.48 11.28
N ALA A 164 30.01 -34.41 12.26
CA ALA A 164 28.77 -35.11 12.53
C ALA A 164 27.68 -34.17 13.07
N ASP A 165 28.03 -33.23 13.94
CA ASP A 165 27.07 -32.22 14.44
C ASP A 165 26.64 -31.27 13.36
N MET A 166 27.61 -30.74 12.56
CA MET A 166 27.29 -29.86 11.45
C MET A 166 26.43 -30.54 10.38
N ALA A 167 26.64 -31.84 10.15
CA ALA A 167 25.79 -32.66 9.28
C ALA A 167 24.34 -32.70 9.79
N LYS A 168 24.15 -32.91 11.11
CA LYS A 168 22.83 -32.86 11.74
C LYS A 168 22.19 -31.48 11.64
N ILE A 169 22.92 -30.41 11.99
CA ILE A 169 22.45 -29.02 11.92
C ILE A 169 21.98 -28.70 10.51
N THR A 170 22.79 -28.93 9.50
CA THR A 170 22.45 -28.63 8.11
C THR A 170 21.30 -29.48 7.60
N ALA A 171 21.23 -30.76 7.95
CA ALA A 171 20.16 -31.67 7.53
C ALA A 171 18.81 -31.25 8.16
N THR A 172 18.77 -31.06 9.48
CA THR A 172 17.54 -30.65 10.20
C THR A 172 17.05 -29.29 9.73
N ALA A 173 17.96 -28.32 9.55
CA ALA A 173 17.60 -27.00 9.04
C ALA A 173 16.97 -27.08 7.63
N MET A 174 17.57 -27.86 6.72
CA MET A 174 17.03 -27.97 5.36
C MET A 174 15.73 -28.76 5.31
N GLU A 175 15.55 -29.76 6.15
CA GLU A 175 14.28 -30.50 6.31
C GLU A 175 13.18 -29.55 6.80
N TYR A 176 13.45 -28.75 7.83
CA TYR A 176 12.52 -27.78 8.38
C TYR A 176 12.09 -26.75 7.33
N VAL A 177 13.04 -26.12 6.65
CA VAL A 177 12.75 -25.16 5.56
C VAL A 177 11.91 -25.81 4.45
N THR A 178 12.30 -27.02 4.03
CA THR A 178 11.62 -27.74 2.94
C THR A 178 10.18 -28.08 3.32
N TRP A 179 9.94 -28.48 4.58
CA TRP A 179 8.58 -28.72 5.08
C TRP A 179 7.71 -27.46 4.99
N HIS A 180 8.18 -26.34 5.53
CA HIS A 180 7.42 -25.09 5.54
C HIS A 180 7.18 -24.54 4.12
N VAL A 181 8.14 -24.67 3.21
CA VAL A 181 8.00 -24.26 1.80
C VAL A 181 6.95 -25.12 1.09
N THR A 182 6.98 -26.44 1.31
CA THR A 182 6.02 -27.39 0.71
C THR A 182 4.62 -27.15 1.24
N TYR A 183 4.48 -27.02 2.57
CA TYR A 183 3.22 -26.71 3.24
C TYR A 183 2.60 -25.40 2.72
N PHE A 184 3.36 -24.32 2.68
CA PHE A 184 2.84 -23.03 2.20
C PHE A 184 2.42 -23.09 0.73
N ARG A 185 3.13 -23.87 -0.11
CA ARG A 185 2.74 -24.01 -1.50
C ARG A 185 1.35 -24.61 -1.66
N ASP A 186 1.03 -25.61 -0.88
CA ASP A 186 -0.27 -26.26 -0.88
C ASP A 186 -1.34 -25.37 -0.22
N LEU A 187 -1.00 -24.70 0.89
CA LEU A 187 -1.88 -23.75 1.56
C LEU A 187 -2.31 -22.61 0.61
N ARG A 188 -1.40 -22.10 -0.20
CA ARG A 188 -1.70 -21.07 -1.20
C ARG A 188 -2.66 -21.58 -2.27
N ILE A 189 -2.54 -22.84 -2.70
CA ILE A 189 -3.45 -23.47 -3.64
C ILE A 189 -4.84 -23.60 -3.01
N TYR A 190 -4.91 -24.03 -1.76
CA TYR A 190 -6.16 -24.12 -1.00
C TYR A 190 -6.86 -22.75 -0.89
N ILE A 191 -6.15 -21.70 -0.45
CA ILE A 191 -6.71 -20.34 -0.32
C ILE A 191 -7.34 -19.88 -1.64
N ARG A 192 -6.66 -20.09 -2.76
CA ARG A 192 -7.13 -19.67 -4.08
C ARG A 192 -8.29 -20.52 -4.63
N ALA A 193 -8.55 -21.66 -4.05
CA ALA A 193 -9.68 -22.53 -4.41
C ALA A 193 -10.95 -22.20 -3.63
N LEU A 194 -10.85 -21.47 -2.52
CA LEU A 194 -12.01 -21.06 -1.73
C LEU A 194 -12.87 -20.05 -2.49
N THR A 195 -14.18 -20.17 -2.40
CA THR A 195 -15.14 -19.31 -3.12
C THR A 195 -15.87 -18.32 -2.22
N GLU A 196 -15.78 -18.49 -0.91
CA GLU A 196 -16.46 -17.68 0.09
C GLU A 196 -15.43 -16.86 0.91
N ILE A 197 -15.67 -15.57 1.05
CA ILE A 197 -14.78 -14.65 1.77
C ILE A 197 -14.56 -15.10 3.22
N GLU A 198 -15.65 -15.51 3.90
CA GLU A 198 -15.58 -15.96 5.29
C GLU A 198 -14.73 -17.23 5.48
N GLU A 199 -14.58 -18.06 4.45
CA GLU A 199 -13.69 -19.22 4.49
C GLU A 199 -12.24 -18.81 4.29
N VAL A 200 -11.97 -17.87 3.39
CA VAL A 200 -10.62 -17.30 3.20
C VAL A 200 -10.12 -16.63 4.48
N GLU A 201 -10.97 -15.84 5.14
CA GLU A 201 -10.61 -15.14 6.38
C GLU A 201 -10.24 -16.08 7.53
N LYS A 202 -10.83 -17.26 7.59
CA LYS A 202 -10.55 -18.27 8.63
C LYS A 202 -9.23 -19.00 8.44
N VAL A 203 -8.58 -18.91 7.29
CA VAL A 203 -7.31 -19.57 7.05
C VAL A 203 -6.22 -19.00 7.94
N THR A 204 -5.51 -19.89 8.65
CA THR A 204 -4.37 -19.55 9.50
C THR A 204 -3.17 -20.42 9.15
N TYR A 205 -1.96 -19.93 9.38
CA TYR A 205 -0.75 -20.70 9.17
C TYR A 205 -0.65 -21.85 10.18
N GLY A 206 -0.33 -23.04 9.71
CA GLY A 206 -0.26 -24.25 10.53
C GLY A 206 -1.58 -25.05 10.61
N MET A 207 -2.66 -24.56 9.98
CA MET A 207 -3.91 -25.34 9.91
C MET A 207 -3.73 -26.62 9.08
N THR A 208 -4.57 -27.62 9.32
CA THR A 208 -4.60 -28.82 8.46
C THR A 208 -5.23 -28.47 7.11
N ILE A 209 -4.47 -28.63 6.03
CA ILE A 209 -4.96 -28.46 4.66
C ILE A 209 -5.81 -29.70 4.30
N PRO A 210 -7.01 -29.54 3.69
CA PRO A 210 -7.79 -30.68 3.19
C PRO A 210 -7.00 -31.55 2.23
N GLU A 211 -7.19 -32.89 2.32
CA GLU A 211 -6.35 -33.87 1.63
C GLU A 211 -6.30 -33.69 0.11
N GLU A 212 -7.39 -33.23 -0.49
CA GLU A 212 -7.49 -32.96 -1.92
C GLU A 212 -6.58 -31.79 -2.40
N TYR A 213 -6.15 -30.94 -1.49
CA TYR A 213 -5.22 -29.84 -1.77
C TYR A 213 -3.77 -30.14 -1.34
N GLN A 214 -3.54 -31.30 -0.72
CA GLN A 214 -2.20 -31.72 -0.33
C GLN A 214 -1.48 -32.40 -1.50
N SER A 215 -0.29 -31.95 -1.80
CA SER A 215 0.62 -32.61 -2.72
C SER A 215 1.15 -33.93 -2.15
N GLU A 216 1.58 -34.86 -2.99
CA GLU A 216 2.21 -36.10 -2.54
C GLU A 216 3.45 -35.88 -1.65
N PRO A 217 4.33 -34.89 -1.92
CA PRO A 217 5.40 -34.54 -0.99
C PRO A 217 4.89 -34.17 0.41
N LEU A 218 3.86 -33.30 0.51
CA LEU A 218 3.32 -32.90 1.81
C LEU A 218 2.71 -34.08 2.56
N LYS A 219 1.90 -34.92 1.89
CA LYS A 219 1.33 -36.14 2.50
C LYS A 219 2.42 -37.05 3.06
N THR A 220 3.51 -37.24 2.32
CA THR A 220 4.64 -38.07 2.76
C THR A 220 5.32 -37.46 3.99
N MET A 221 5.54 -36.13 4.01
CA MET A 221 6.16 -35.44 5.14
C MET A 221 5.28 -35.50 6.40
N VAL A 222 3.96 -35.26 6.25
CA VAL A 222 2.99 -35.36 7.36
C VAL A 222 2.92 -36.79 7.92
N ALA A 223 2.94 -37.81 7.06
CA ALA A 223 2.95 -39.20 7.50
C ALA A 223 4.22 -39.54 8.29
N ALA A 224 5.38 -38.99 7.92
CA ALA A 224 6.64 -39.21 8.63
C ALA A 224 6.68 -38.58 10.03
N GLN A 225 5.94 -37.48 10.26
CA GLN A 225 5.85 -36.83 11.58
C GLN A 225 4.93 -37.58 12.57
N ASN A 226 4.04 -38.45 12.09
CA ASN A 226 3.08 -39.20 12.90
C ASN A 226 3.57 -40.60 13.29
N VAL A 227 4.82 -40.94 12.99
CA VAL A 227 5.47 -42.23 13.35
C VAL A 227 6.45 -42.01 14.50
#